data_be4ea2c9da2a90d3e8bf5a1060461c17
#
_entry.id   be4ea2c9da2a90d3e8bf5a1060461c17
#
_cell.length_a   1.000
_cell.length_b   1.000
_cell.length_c   1.000
_cell.angle_alpha   90.00
_cell.angle_beta   90.00
_cell.angle_gamma   90.00
#
_symmetry.space_group_name_H-M   'P 1'
#
loop_
_entity.id
_entity.type
_entity.pdbx_description
1 polymer ?
#
loop_
_entity_poly.entity_id
_entity_poly.type
_entity_poly.pdbx_seq_one_letter_code
_entity_poly.pdbx_strand_id
1 'polypeptide(L)'
;MLKILIPIFLITGLVYSQQNYPADTVLASLQTNIFEKTVILPIATWQRISYNSELLACQFYPSCSNYGALAVRNYGPIIGTAITADRIVRCNPFALNYHYEMHGEFHYPDYRLVDSVQVSRPRYTSNKSPVLAAGLSTIMPGTGRMYAGRFLDGLMGLWMVLLPGTAAYGSLKDGKSIKGNFFAGITLIFYLGEIYGAYRTAKYYQGPK
;
A
#
# COMPACT_ATOMS: atom_id res chain seq x y z
N MET A 1 46.31 -7.82 5.15
CA MET A 1 45.60 -7.19 6.26
C MET A 1 44.53 -6.15 5.82
N LEU A 2 44.65 -5.52 4.66
CA LEU A 2 43.71 -4.50 4.19
C LEU A 2 42.31 -5.05 3.78
N LYS A 3 42.21 -6.30 3.33
CA LYS A 3 40.93 -6.93 2.87
C LYS A 3 39.93 -7.28 3.99
N ILE A 4 40.36 -7.29 5.24
CA ILE A 4 39.51 -7.62 6.40
C ILE A 4 38.92 -6.35 7.05
N LEU A 5 39.54 -5.20 6.83
CA LEU A 5 39.08 -3.92 7.42
C LEU A 5 37.84 -3.33 6.70
N ILE A 6 37.67 -3.60 5.40
CA ILE A 6 36.53 -3.08 4.61
C ILE A 6 35.19 -3.62 5.09
N PRO A 7 34.98 -4.94 5.35
CA PRO A 7 33.70 -5.42 5.85
C PRO A 7 33.38 -4.96 7.29
N ILE A 8 34.39 -4.73 8.11
CA ILE A 8 34.18 -4.21 9.49
C ILE A 8 33.71 -2.76 9.44
N PHE A 9 34.23 -1.94 8.51
CA PHE A 9 33.80 -0.56 8.33
C PHE A 9 32.37 -0.46 7.77
N LEU A 10 31.96 -1.39 6.91
CA LEU A 10 30.57 -1.48 6.43
C LEU A 10 29.59 -1.91 7.53
N ILE A 11 30.00 -2.82 8.41
CA ILE A 11 29.16 -3.27 9.54
C ILE A 11 29.04 -2.15 10.60
N THR A 12 30.10 -1.42 10.89
CA THR A 12 30.06 -0.30 11.84
C THR A 12 29.30 0.91 11.30
N GLY A 13 29.33 1.17 9.97
CA GLY A 13 28.53 2.21 9.32
C GLY A 13 27.03 1.94 9.36
N LEU A 14 26.61 0.67 9.38
CA LEU A 14 25.19 0.27 9.50
C LEU A 14 24.65 0.45 10.95
N VAL A 15 25.51 0.47 11.95
CA VAL A 15 25.10 0.63 13.36
C VAL A 15 24.89 2.10 13.74
N TYR A 16 25.43 3.07 12.99
CA TYR A 16 25.43 4.49 13.36
C TYR A 16 24.21 5.30 12.90
N SER A 17 23.27 4.70 12.16
CA SER A 17 22.02 5.38 11.76
C SER A 17 20.82 4.77 12.47
N GLN A 18 20.72 4.89 13.79
CA GLN A 18 19.50 4.57 14.54
C GLN A 18 18.50 5.74 14.50
N GLN A 19 18.08 6.15 13.32
CA GLN A 19 16.79 6.80 13.19
C GLN A 19 15.74 5.69 13.28
N ASN A 20 15.01 5.61 14.39
CA ASN A 20 13.93 4.62 14.56
C ASN A 20 12.75 5.00 13.67
N TYR A 21 12.66 4.37 12.50
CA TYR A 21 11.51 4.50 11.63
C TYR A 21 10.32 3.69 12.16
N PRO A 22 9.06 4.10 11.90
CA PRO A 22 7.88 3.39 12.40
C PRO A 22 7.83 1.90 12.04
N ALA A 23 8.33 1.48 10.86
CA ALA A 23 8.38 0.08 10.49
C ALA A 23 9.42 -0.72 11.31
N ASP A 24 10.49 -0.08 11.79
CA ASP A 24 11.50 -0.75 12.61
C ASP A 24 10.92 -1.19 13.96
N THR A 25 10.03 -0.39 14.54
CA THR A 25 9.33 -0.76 15.79
C THR A 25 8.42 -1.98 15.59
N VAL A 26 7.79 -2.08 14.40
CA VAL A 26 6.97 -3.25 14.04
C VAL A 26 7.84 -4.48 13.82
N LEU A 27 9.00 -4.33 13.14
CA LEU A 27 9.97 -5.42 12.96
C LEU A 27 10.56 -5.95 14.27
N ALA A 28 10.83 -5.06 15.22
CA ALA A 28 11.38 -5.41 16.53
C ALA A 28 10.35 -6.05 17.47
N SER A 29 9.05 -5.93 17.15
CA SER A 29 7.98 -6.46 17.99
C SER A 29 8.04 -7.98 18.08
N LEU A 30 7.88 -8.52 19.30
CA LEU A 30 7.76 -9.97 19.57
C LEU A 30 6.48 -10.57 18.97
N GLN A 31 5.47 -9.74 18.71
CA GLN A 31 4.20 -10.16 18.12
C GLN A 31 4.29 -10.35 16.60
N THR A 32 5.37 -9.88 15.97
CA THR A 32 5.58 -9.98 14.52
C THR A 32 6.33 -11.28 14.20
N ASN A 33 5.68 -12.19 13.48
CA ASN A 33 6.29 -13.47 13.09
C ASN A 33 7.29 -13.32 11.94
N ILE A 34 8.05 -14.38 11.64
CA ILE A 34 9.13 -14.34 10.63
C ILE A 34 8.60 -14.04 9.23
N PHE A 35 7.43 -14.56 8.84
CA PHE A 35 6.84 -14.32 7.52
C PHE A 35 6.39 -12.87 7.37
N GLU A 36 5.82 -12.27 8.41
CA GLU A 36 5.48 -10.85 8.44
C GLU A 36 6.74 -9.99 8.34
N LYS A 37 7.80 -10.33 9.08
CA LYS A 37 9.08 -9.62 9.03
C LYS A 37 9.67 -9.58 7.63
N THR A 38 9.60 -10.67 6.85
CA THR A 38 10.11 -10.69 5.48
C THR A 38 9.36 -9.70 4.56
N VAL A 39 8.05 -9.50 4.77
CA VAL A 39 7.25 -8.54 4.00
C VAL A 39 7.42 -7.11 4.50
N ILE A 40 7.63 -6.91 5.80
CA ILE A 40 7.83 -5.58 6.39
C ILE A 40 9.23 -5.03 6.10
N LEU A 41 10.24 -5.88 5.93
CA LEU A 41 11.62 -5.46 5.67
C LEU A 41 11.79 -4.53 4.45
N PRO A 42 11.20 -4.81 3.28
CA PRO A 42 11.20 -3.88 2.16
C PRO A 42 10.53 -2.54 2.50
N ILE A 43 9.46 -2.55 3.31
CA ILE A 43 8.76 -1.34 3.76
C ILE A 43 9.67 -0.50 4.66
N ALA A 44 10.39 -1.13 5.59
CA ALA A 44 11.35 -0.45 6.46
C ALA A 44 12.52 0.14 5.65
N THR A 45 13.00 -0.58 4.64
CA THR A 45 14.02 -0.07 3.70
C THR A 45 13.51 1.15 2.92
N TRP A 46 12.27 1.10 2.44
CA TRP A 46 11.63 2.24 1.77
C TRP A 46 11.50 3.45 2.69
N GLN A 47 11.19 3.27 3.98
CA GLN A 47 11.09 4.38 4.92
C GLN A 47 12.41 5.15 5.05
N ARG A 48 13.56 4.46 5.01
CA ARG A 48 14.88 5.12 5.05
C ARG A 48 15.12 6.06 3.87
N ILE A 49 14.49 5.78 2.74
CA ILE A 49 14.57 6.62 1.54
C ILE A 49 13.51 7.72 1.59
N SER A 50 12.26 7.35 1.86
CA SER A 50 11.11 8.24 1.71
C SER A 50 11.00 9.30 2.81
N TYR A 51 11.40 8.99 4.04
CA TYR A 51 11.33 9.94 5.15
C TYR A 51 12.45 11.00 5.10
N ASN A 52 13.50 10.74 4.32
CA ASN A 52 14.59 11.69 4.09
C ASN A 52 14.38 12.51 2.80
N SER A 53 13.21 12.40 2.16
CA SER A 53 12.90 13.11 0.92
C SER A 53 11.61 13.93 1.08
N GLU A 54 11.71 15.24 0.94
CA GLU A 54 10.55 16.15 0.98
C GLU A 54 9.58 15.90 -0.20
N LEU A 55 10.09 15.39 -1.33
CA LEU A 55 9.30 15.09 -2.52
C LEU A 55 8.35 13.91 -2.35
N LEU A 56 8.56 13.07 -1.33
CA LEU A 56 7.79 11.85 -1.09
C LEU A 56 6.84 11.99 0.12
N ALA A 57 6.40 13.20 0.42
CA ALA A 57 5.46 13.48 1.48
C ALA A 57 4.13 12.73 1.25
N CYS A 58 3.69 11.96 2.25
CA CYS A 58 2.44 11.21 2.20
C CYS A 58 1.28 12.08 2.66
N GLN A 59 0.22 12.19 1.85
CA GLN A 59 -0.98 12.95 2.19
C GLN A 59 -1.83 12.31 3.30
N PHE A 60 -1.56 11.07 3.64
CA PHE A 60 -2.29 10.34 4.67
C PHE A 60 -1.53 10.22 5.99
N TYR A 61 -2.29 10.11 7.08
CA TYR A 61 -1.82 9.76 8.42
C TYR A 61 -2.48 8.46 8.91
N PRO A 62 -1.70 7.46 9.36
CA PRO A 62 -0.25 7.33 9.22
C PRO A 62 0.19 7.25 7.76
N SER A 63 1.50 7.41 7.47
CA SER A 63 2.04 7.26 6.10
C SER A 63 1.73 5.88 5.51
N CYS A 64 1.68 5.75 4.16
CA CYS A 64 1.36 4.47 3.52
C CYS A 64 2.33 3.35 3.90
N SER A 65 3.61 3.65 4.13
CA SER A 65 4.59 2.67 4.59
C SER A 65 4.36 2.23 6.03
N ASN A 66 4.03 3.15 6.94
CA ASN A 66 3.69 2.79 8.32
C ASN A 66 2.37 1.99 8.37
N TYR A 67 1.37 2.45 7.63
CA TYR A 67 0.11 1.72 7.46
C TYR A 67 0.35 0.29 6.96
N GLY A 68 1.21 0.11 5.94
CA GLY A 68 1.53 -1.20 5.39
C GLY A 68 2.19 -2.14 6.39
N ALA A 69 3.16 -1.65 7.16
CA ALA A 69 3.81 -2.44 8.21
C ALA A 69 2.79 -2.90 9.27
N LEU A 70 1.88 -2.01 9.70
CA LEU A 70 0.82 -2.33 10.64
C LEU A 70 -0.23 -3.29 10.05
N ALA A 71 -0.60 -3.12 8.78
CA ALA A 71 -1.54 -3.99 8.10
C ALA A 71 -1.00 -5.43 7.98
N VAL A 72 0.27 -5.58 7.60
CA VAL A 72 0.93 -6.90 7.53
C VAL A 72 0.97 -7.56 8.91
N ARG A 73 1.33 -6.82 9.95
CA ARG A 73 1.33 -7.36 11.32
C ARG A 73 -0.07 -7.78 11.80
N ASN A 74 -1.11 -6.99 11.51
CA ASN A 74 -2.45 -7.22 12.05
C ASN A 74 -3.25 -8.27 11.27
N TYR A 75 -2.99 -8.42 9.96
CA TYR A 75 -3.78 -9.27 9.06
C TYR A 75 -2.96 -10.33 8.34
N GLY A 76 -1.66 -10.42 8.65
CA GLY A 76 -0.73 -11.34 8.01
C GLY A 76 -0.19 -10.84 6.66
N PRO A 77 0.80 -11.54 6.09
CA PRO A 77 1.54 -11.07 4.92
C PRO A 77 0.68 -10.91 3.66
N ILE A 78 -0.24 -11.82 3.39
CA ILE A 78 -1.04 -11.79 2.14
C ILE A 78 -2.14 -10.74 2.23
N ILE A 79 -3.00 -10.81 3.25
CA ILE A 79 -4.12 -9.88 3.41
C ILE A 79 -3.60 -8.47 3.72
N GLY A 80 -2.60 -8.34 4.58
CA GLY A 80 -1.98 -7.05 4.91
C GLY A 80 -1.35 -6.38 3.69
N THR A 81 -0.75 -7.14 2.78
CA THR A 81 -0.22 -6.61 1.51
C THR A 81 -1.34 -6.12 0.59
N ALA A 82 -2.44 -6.87 0.46
CA ALA A 82 -3.59 -6.44 -0.33
C ALA A 82 -4.24 -5.16 0.23
N ILE A 83 -4.38 -5.06 1.57
CA ILE A 83 -4.85 -3.87 2.28
C ILE A 83 -3.91 -2.66 2.02
N THR A 84 -2.60 -2.91 2.01
CA THR A 84 -1.58 -1.88 1.74
C THR A 84 -1.66 -1.40 0.30
N ALA A 85 -1.82 -2.31 -0.66
CA ALA A 85 -1.97 -1.97 -2.08
C ALA A 85 -3.26 -1.15 -2.33
N ASP A 86 -4.39 -1.52 -1.71
CA ASP A 86 -5.63 -0.71 -1.74
C ASP A 86 -5.36 0.72 -1.23
N ARG A 87 -4.61 0.86 -0.13
CA ARG A 87 -4.27 2.17 0.42
C ARG A 87 -3.43 3.01 -0.54
N ILE A 88 -2.43 2.39 -1.20
CA ILE A 88 -1.57 3.07 -2.17
C ILE A 88 -2.40 3.56 -3.37
N VAL A 89 -3.32 2.75 -3.88
CA VAL A 89 -4.23 3.16 -4.97
C VAL A 89 -5.07 4.38 -4.57
N ARG A 90 -5.56 4.41 -3.33
CA ARG A 90 -6.33 5.55 -2.79
C ARG A 90 -5.48 6.78 -2.50
N CYS A 91 -4.15 6.65 -2.46
CA CYS A 91 -3.21 7.76 -2.29
C CYS A 91 -2.96 8.46 -3.63
N ASN A 92 -3.98 9.12 -4.15
CA ASN A 92 -4.02 9.82 -5.42
C ASN A 92 -4.54 11.26 -5.24
N PRO A 93 -4.44 12.15 -6.23
CA PRO A 93 -4.88 13.55 -6.10
C PRO A 93 -6.35 13.75 -5.73
N PHE A 94 -7.19 12.74 -5.94
CA PHE A 94 -8.64 12.81 -5.66
C PHE A 94 -8.99 12.32 -4.24
N ALA A 95 -8.02 11.85 -3.48
CA ALA A 95 -8.23 11.31 -2.13
C ALA A 95 -8.90 12.31 -1.19
N LEU A 96 -8.53 13.60 -1.31
CA LEU A 96 -9.11 14.67 -0.50
C LEU A 96 -10.62 14.81 -0.71
N ASN A 97 -11.08 14.79 -1.97
CA ASN A 97 -12.51 14.89 -2.29
C ASN A 97 -13.30 13.74 -1.66
N TYR A 98 -12.83 12.51 -1.84
CA TYR A 98 -13.47 11.34 -1.23
C TYR A 98 -13.41 11.35 0.30
N HIS A 99 -12.36 11.94 0.88
CA HIS A 99 -12.24 12.08 2.32
C HIS A 99 -13.29 13.04 2.89
N TYR A 100 -13.51 14.18 2.22
CA TYR A 100 -14.58 15.11 2.55
C TYR A 100 -15.96 14.49 2.40
N GLU A 101 -16.23 13.77 1.32
CA GLU A 101 -17.52 13.09 1.10
C GLU A 101 -17.83 12.06 2.20
N MET A 102 -16.80 11.43 2.76
CA MET A 102 -16.95 10.48 3.88
C MET A 102 -16.90 11.13 5.26
N HIS A 103 -16.84 12.47 5.36
CA HIS A 103 -16.65 13.19 6.62
C HIS A 103 -15.45 12.68 7.42
N GLY A 104 -14.33 12.42 6.71
CA GLY A 104 -13.11 11.90 7.29
C GLY A 104 -12.43 12.91 8.20
N GLU A 105 -11.71 12.40 9.19
CA GLU A 105 -10.96 13.22 10.15
C GLU A 105 -9.62 13.66 9.56
N PHE A 106 -9.13 14.82 10.00
CA PHE A 106 -7.83 15.35 9.64
C PHE A 106 -6.87 15.26 10.83
N HIS A 107 -5.64 14.89 10.56
CA HIS A 107 -4.59 14.87 11.58
C HIS A 107 -4.11 16.30 11.85
N TYR A 108 -4.27 16.74 13.09
CA TYR A 108 -3.70 18.00 13.54
C TYR A 108 -2.28 17.75 14.08
N PRO A 109 -1.25 18.52 13.72
CA PRO A 109 -1.25 19.87 13.12
C PRO A 109 -1.00 19.92 11.60
N ASP A 110 -0.76 18.82 10.91
CA ASP A 110 -0.30 18.79 9.51
C ASP A 110 -1.42 18.57 8.47
N TYR A 111 -2.67 18.48 8.92
CA TYR A 111 -3.88 18.33 8.10
C TYR A 111 -3.87 17.15 7.13
N ARG A 112 -3.05 16.12 7.38
CA ARG A 112 -3.10 14.88 6.62
C ARG A 112 -4.41 14.12 6.85
N LEU A 113 -4.83 13.37 5.83
CA LEU A 113 -6.07 12.58 5.85
C LEU A 113 -5.90 11.40 6.81
N VAL A 114 -6.69 11.33 7.88
CA VAL A 114 -6.63 10.21 8.83
C VAL A 114 -7.29 8.98 8.22
N ASP A 115 -6.53 7.91 8.09
CA ASP A 115 -7.02 6.59 7.64
C ASP A 115 -6.24 5.50 8.37
N SER A 116 -6.76 5.00 9.47
CA SER A 116 -6.11 4.01 10.32
C SER A 116 -6.28 2.60 9.79
N VAL A 117 -5.33 1.70 10.15
CA VAL A 117 -5.39 0.27 9.80
C VAL A 117 -6.52 -0.44 10.52
N GLN A 118 -6.81 0.00 11.74
CA GLN A 118 -8.00 -0.45 12.44
C GLN A 118 -9.20 0.21 11.78
N VAL A 119 -9.89 -0.55 10.96
CA VAL A 119 -11.16 -0.14 10.39
C VAL A 119 -12.15 -0.03 11.55
N SER A 120 -12.21 1.14 12.18
CA SER A 120 -13.39 1.55 12.90
C SER A 120 -14.53 1.40 11.90
N ARG A 121 -15.51 0.58 12.23
CA ARG A 121 -16.63 0.28 11.32
C ARG A 121 -17.14 1.60 10.77
N PRO A 122 -17.02 1.86 9.46
CA PRO A 122 -17.48 3.12 8.90
C PRO A 122 -18.98 3.23 9.20
N ARG A 123 -19.42 4.43 9.53
CA ARG A 123 -20.81 4.74 9.88
C ARG A 123 -21.81 4.45 8.77
N TYR A 124 -21.32 4.21 7.55
CA TYR A 124 -22.14 4.14 6.35
C TYR A 124 -22.01 2.77 5.68
N THR A 125 -23.14 2.12 5.43
CA THR A 125 -23.24 0.94 4.57
C THR A 125 -23.72 1.39 3.19
N SER A 126 -22.99 1.05 2.16
CA SER A 126 -23.39 1.32 0.77
C SER A 126 -24.54 0.39 0.34
N ASN A 127 -25.39 0.86 -0.57
CA ASN A 127 -26.42 0.03 -1.22
C ASN A 127 -25.86 -0.83 -2.37
N LYS A 128 -24.54 -0.85 -2.54
CA LYS A 128 -23.86 -1.62 -3.59
C LYS A 128 -23.41 -2.98 -3.07
N SER A 129 -23.45 -4.01 -3.94
CA SER A 129 -23.00 -5.35 -3.58
C SER A 129 -21.47 -5.43 -3.54
N PRO A 130 -20.85 -5.72 -2.36
CA PRO A 130 -19.39 -5.87 -2.27
C PRO A 130 -18.84 -7.05 -3.07
N VAL A 131 -19.62 -8.15 -3.14
CA VAL A 131 -19.21 -9.34 -3.89
C VAL A 131 -19.21 -9.06 -5.38
N LEU A 132 -20.24 -8.35 -5.89
CA LEU A 132 -20.28 -7.96 -7.30
C LEU A 132 -19.12 -6.99 -7.64
N ALA A 133 -18.83 -6.04 -6.77
CA ALA A 133 -17.69 -5.13 -6.97
C ALA A 133 -16.36 -5.88 -7.04
N ALA A 134 -16.13 -6.83 -6.14
CA ALA A 134 -14.94 -7.69 -6.18
C ALA A 134 -14.87 -8.50 -7.47
N GLY A 135 -15.99 -9.14 -7.87
CA GLY A 135 -16.08 -9.91 -9.10
C GLY A 135 -15.80 -9.07 -10.35
N LEU A 136 -16.32 -7.85 -10.43
CA LEU A 136 -16.01 -6.92 -11.52
C LEU A 136 -14.52 -6.59 -11.58
N SER A 137 -13.89 -6.29 -10.45
CA SER A 137 -12.44 -6.00 -10.41
C SER A 137 -11.57 -7.23 -10.67
N THR A 138 -12.09 -8.44 -10.47
CA THR A 138 -11.41 -9.68 -10.87
C THR A 138 -11.37 -9.83 -12.40
N ILE A 139 -12.43 -9.42 -13.12
CA ILE A 139 -12.45 -9.46 -14.58
C ILE A 139 -11.61 -8.32 -15.16
N MET A 140 -11.83 -7.10 -14.66
CA MET A 140 -11.11 -5.91 -15.11
C MET A 140 -10.79 -5.01 -13.91
N PRO A 141 -9.50 -4.83 -13.55
CA PRO A 141 -9.09 -4.02 -12.43
C PRO A 141 -9.70 -2.61 -12.47
N GLY A 142 -10.15 -2.12 -11.31
CA GLY A 142 -10.76 -0.79 -11.19
C GLY A 142 -12.27 -0.73 -11.39
N THR A 143 -12.88 -1.63 -12.17
CA THR A 143 -14.31 -1.56 -12.50
C THR A 143 -15.21 -1.72 -11.28
N GLY A 144 -14.81 -2.50 -10.30
CA GLY A 144 -15.56 -2.64 -9.05
C GLY A 144 -15.58 -1.37 -8.21
N ARG A 145 -14.51 -0.56 -8.21
CA ARG A 145 -14.51 0.77 -7.58
C ARG A 145 -15.39 1.75 -8.34
N MET A 146 -15.35 1.71 -9.69
CA MET A 146 -16.23 2.50 -10.55
C MET A 146 -17.70 2.18 -10.29
N TYR A 147 -18.05 0.88 -10.22
CA TYR A 147 -19.39 0.41 -9.84
C TYR A 147 -19.81 0.94 -8.46
N ALA A 148 -18.89 0.98 -7.51
CA ALA A 148 -19.15 1.48 -6.16
C ALA A 148 -19.28 3.00 -6.07
N GLY A 149 -19.01 3.76 -7.16
CA GLY A 149 -19.12 5.22 -7.22
C GLY A 149 -17.78 5.97 -7.12
N ARG A 150 -16.66 5.28 -6.93
CA ARG A 150 -15.32 5.88 -6.89
C ARG A 150 -14.62 5.73 -8.24
N PHE A 151 -15.14 6.45 -9.24
CA PHE A 151 -14.69 6.30 -10.63
C PHE A 151 -13.18 6.59 -10.81
N LEU A 152 -12.71 7.71 -10.24
CA LEU A 152 -11.30 8.12 -10.38
C LEU A 152 -10.34 7.16 -9.65
N ASP A 153 -10.73 6.65 -8.50
CA ASP A 153 -9.95 5.60 -7.83
C ASP A 153 -9.92 4.29 -8.64
N GLY A 154 -11.02 3.96 -9.30
CA GLY A 154 -11.06 2.81 -10.19
C GLY A 154 -10.13 2.99 -11.39
N LEU A 155 -10.07 4.19 -11.97
CA LEU A 155 -9.13 4.51 -13.04
C LEU A 155 -7.68 4.41 -12.56
N MET A 156 -7.37 4.94 -11.36
CA MET A 156 -6.05 4.81 -10.76
C MET A 156 -5.68 3.34 -10.53
N GLY A 157 -6.60 2.55 -10.00
CA GLY A 157 -6.39 1.12 -9.80
C GLY A 157 -6.12 0.35 -11.09
N LEU A 158 -6.84 0.68 -12.16
CA LEU A 158 -6.58 0.12 -13.50
C LEU A 158 -5.13 0.41 -13.94
N TRP A 159 -4.69 1.67 -13.85
CA TRP A 159 -3.32 2.06 -14.22
C TRP A 159 -2.26 1.38 -13.35
N MET A 160 -2.50 1.26 -12.04
CA MET A 160 -1.57 0.61 -11.11
C MET A 160 -1.38 -0.88 -11.39
N VAL A 161 -2.32 -1.53 -12.08
CA VAL A 161 -2.19 -2.92 -12.53
C VAL A 161 -1.61 -2.99 -13.94
N LEU A 162 -2.08 -2.14 -14.87
CA LEU A 162 -1.66 -2.19 -16.27
C LEU A 162 -0.20 -1.81 -16.49
N LEU A 163 0.28 -0.74 -15.84
CA LEU A 163 1.65 -0.26 -16.05
C LEU A 163 2.71 -1.29 -15.66
N PRO A 164 2.72 -1.85 -14.43
CA PRO A 164 3.67 -2.90 -14.12
C PRO A 164 3.40 -4.20 -14.90
N GLY A 165 2.14 -4.49 -15.26
CA GLY A 165 1.81 -5.66 -16.08
C GLY A 165 2.41 -5.60 -17.47
N THR A 166 2.32 -4.46 -18.15
CA THR A 166 2.95 -4.25 -19.46
C THR A 166 4.48 -4.27 -19.35
N ALA A 167 5.05 -3.70 -18.28
CA ALA A 167 6.49 -3.75 -18.01
C ALA A 167 6.98 -5.19 -17.76
N ALA A 168 6.18 -6.01 -17.04
CA ALA A 168 6.45 -7.43 -16.83
C ALA A 168 6.46 -8.17 -18.16
N TYR A 169 5.41 -8.03 -18.96
CA TYR A 169 5.27 -8.69 -20.26
C TYR A 169 6.43 -8.34 -21.19
N GLY A 170 6.74 -7.04 -21.36
CA GLY A 170 7.83 -6.58 -22.20
C GLY A 170 9.20 -7.11 -21.73
N SER A 171 9.46 -7.07 -20.42
CA SER A 171 10.73 -7.57 -19.86
C SER A 171 10.90 -9.08 -20.04
N LEU A 172 9.83 -9.87 -19.86
CA LEU A 172 9.88 -11.32 -20.08
C LEU A 172 10.07 -11.65 -21.55
N LYS A 173 9.38 -10.95 -22.46
CA LYS A 173 9.54 -11.11 -23.91
C LYS A 173 10.98 -10.82 -24.37
N ASP A 174 11.64 -9.83 -23.75
CA ASP A 174 13.04 -9.47 -24.01
C ASP A 174 14.06 -10.41 -23.33
N GLY A 175 13.62 -11.49 -22.68
CA GLY A 175 14.49 -12.44 -21.96
C GLY A 175 15.04 -11.91 -20.63
N LYS A 176 14.56 -10.76 -20.12
CA LYS A 176 14.99 -10.13 -18.85
C LYS A 176 14.20 -10.71 -17.67
N SER A 177 14.40 -11.98 -17.35
CA SER A 177 13.58 -12.74 -16.38
C SER A 177 13.51 -12.08 -15.00
N ILE A 178 14.62 -11.59 -14.44
CA ILE A 178 14.63 -10.97 -13.09
C ILE A 178 13.73 -9.73 -13.06
N LYS A 179 13.89 -8.84 -14.04
CA LYS A 179 13.07 -7.62 -14.15
C LYS A 179 11.60 -7.97 -14.41
N GLY A 180 11.35 -8.94 -15.29
CA GLY A 180 9.99 -9.39 -15.62
C GLY A 180 9.27 -9.96 -14.39
N ASN A 181 9.91 -10.86 -13.64
CA ASN A 181 9.35 -11.45 -12.44
C ASN A 181 9.11 -10.41 -11.33
N PHE A 182 9.99 -9.42 -11.19
CA PHE A 182 9.80 -8.32 -10.26
C PHE A 182 8.53 -7.52 -10.56
N PHE A 183 8.33 -7.09 -11.81
CA PHE A 183 7.12 -6.38 -12.21
C PHE A 183 5.86 -7.26 -12.18
N ALA A 184 5.97 -8.55 -12.47
CA ALA A 184 4.85 -9.49 -12.33
C ALA A 184 4.40 -9.60 -10.86
N GLY A 185 5.33 -9.64 -9.91
CA GLY A 185 5.03 -9.60 -8.48
C GLY A 185 4.31 -8.32 -8.06
N ILE A 186 4.77 -7.16 -8.52
CA ILE A 186 4.11 -5.87 -8.28
C ILE A 186 2.70 -5.87 -8.86
N THR A 187 2.52 -6.36 -10.09
CA THR A 187 1.21 -6.47 -10.75
C THR A 187 0.25 -7.32 -9.92
N LEU A 188 0.70 -8.47 -9.44
CA LEU A 188 -0.11 -9.35 -8.61
C LEU A 188 -0.54 -8.68 -7.30
N ILE A 189 0.37 -7.97 -6.64
CA ILE A 189 0.07 -7.24 -5.40
C ILE A 189 -1.01 -6.20 -5.64
N PHE A 190 -0.88 -5.37 -6.66
CA PHE A 190 -1.90 -4.35 -6.97
C PHE A 190 -3.21 -4.97 -7.47
N TYR A 191 -3.16 -6.06 -8.22
CA TYR A 191 -4.36 -6.78 -8.65
C TYR A 191 -5.18 -7.31 -7.46
N LEU A 192 -4.53 -7.95 -6.50
CA LEU A 192 -5.18 -8.40 -5.26
C LEU A 192 -5.70 -7.22 -4.43
N GLY A 193 -4.93 -6.13 -4.37
CA GLY A 193 -5.33 -4.87 -3.73
C GLY A 193 -6.57 -4.26 -4.37
N GLU A 194 -6.72 -4.34 -5.71
CA GLU A 194 -7.89 -3.87 -6.43
C GLU A 194 -9.15 -4.68 -6.12
N ILE A 195 -9.05 -6.01 -6.08
CA ILE A 195 -10.18 -6.88 -5.71
C ILE A 195 -10.64 -6.57 -4.29
N TYR A 196 -9.70 -6.49 -3.34
CA TYR A 196 -9.99 -6.13 -1.95
C TYR A 196 -10.57 -4.72 -1.84
N GLY A 197 -9.96 -3.75 -2.52
CA GLY A 197 -10.37 -2.36 -2.48
C GLY A 197 -11.73 -2.11 -3.09
N ALA A 198 -12.10 -2.83 -4.15
CA ALA A 198 -13.44 -2.82 -4.73
C ALA A 198 -14.49 -3.34 -3.75
N TYR A 199 -14.21 -4.49 -3.11
CA TYR A 199 -15.06 -5.04 -2.05
C TYR A 199 -15.27 -4.04 -0.92
N ARG A 200 -14.18 -3.48 -0.40
CA ARG A 200 -14.19 -2.49 0.69
C ARG A 200 -14.96 -1.24 0.30
N THR A 201 -14.70 -0.72 -0.91
CA THR A 201 -15.37 0.49 -1.42
C THR A 201 -16.88 0.27 -1.52
N ALA A 202 -17.33 -0.82 -2.14
CA ALA A 202 -18.75 -1.12 -2.26
C ALA A 202 -19.44 -1.35 -0.92
N LYS A 203 -18.70 -1.82 0.09
CA LYS A 203 -19.24 -2.04 1.43
C LYS A 203 -19.42 -0.77 2.24
N TYR A 204 -18.52 0.20 2.06
CA TYR A 204 -18.39 1.31 3.01
C TYR A 204 -18.53 2.70 2.39
N TYR A 205 -18.41 2.86 1.09
CA TYR A 205 -18.53 4.14 0.44
C TYR A 205 -19.97 4.44 0.05
N GLN A 206 -20.47 5.59 0.49
CA GLN A 206 -21.67 6.21 -0.06
C GLN A 206 -21.22 7.48 -0.78
N GLY A 207 -21.41 7.50 -2.10
CA GLY A 207 -21.20 8.71 -2.89
C GLY A 207 -22.18 9.81 -2.47
N PRO A 208 -21.95 11.03 -2.97
CA PRO A 208 -22.87 12.15 -2.75
C PRO A 208 -24.27 11.76 -3.20
N LYS A 209 -25.26 12.12 -2.36
CA LYS A 209 -26.69 11.95 -2.69
C LYS A 209 -27.14 13.03 -3.65
#